data_12f75357005be09f8a299d73ce24bce6
#
_entry.id   12f75357005be09f8a299d73ce24bce6
#
_cell.length_a   1.000
_cell.length_b   1.000
_cell.length_c   1.000
_cell.angle_alpha   90.00
_cell.angle_beta   90.00
_cell.angle_gamma   90.00
#
_symmetry.space_group_name_H-M   'P 1'
#
loop_
_entity.id
_entity.type
_entity.pdbx_description
1 polymer ?
#
loop_
_entity_poly.entity_id
_entity_poly.type
_entity_poly.pdbx_seq_one_letter_code
_entity_poly.pdbx_strand_id
1 'polypeptide(L)'
;IIDEPNMSLDGKDWALKALVPPTIYQNLLKNIYPRQRRNDYKIIYEVRNFNLEEARVLVDENPKKLSVGEIYKVAGSYERGSKEYNHAMEVAANQYPEVVAAAINAANLRIAEGDYHEALKILGRSNQEDARIQAAEGYIYLLEKNYDKARELLSKAAEQGNEDAKHNLDEMEKHLASI
;
A
#
# COMPACT_ATOMS: atom_id res chain seq x y z
N ILE A 1 50.01 -11.06 -24.92
CA ILE A 1 50.03 -10.84 -23.46
C ILE A 1 48.75 -11.31 -22.83
N ILE A 2 47.59 -10.87 -23.33
CA ILE A 2 46.26 -11.22 -22.73
C ILE A 2 46.00 -12.73 -22.87
N ASP A 3 46.28 -13.29 -24.02
CA ASP A 3 46.04 -14.71 -24.36
C ASP A 3 47.19 -15.66 -23.96
N GLU A 4 48.18 -15.16 -23.21
CA GLU A 4 49.35 -15.97 -22.80
C GLU A 4 48.94 -16.90 -21.64
N PRO A 5 48.83 -18.22 -21.86
CA PRO A 5 48.27 -19.14 -20.89
C PRO A 5 49.15 -19.35 -19.64
N ASN A 6 50.48 -19.14 -19.80
CA ASN A 6 51.46 -19.40 -18.74
C ASN A 6 51.83 -18.15 -17.92
N MET A 7 51.22 -17.00 -18.22
CA MET A 7 51.50 -15.77 -17.52
C MET A 7 50.46 -15.53 -16.42
N SER A 8 50.92 -15.24 -15.18
CA SER A 8 50.03 -14.85 -14.08
C SER A 8 49.29 -13.54 -14.37
N LEU A 9 48.17 -13.29 -13.70
CA LEU A 9 47.42 -12.03 -13.86
C LEU A 9 48.30 -10.82 -13.57
N ASP A 10 49.11 -10.89 -12.53
CA ASP A 10 50.05 -9.81 -12.17
C ASP A 10 51.15 -9.64 -13.23
N GLY A 11 51.62 -10.74 -13.81
CA GLY A 11 52.56 -10.71 -14.93
C GLY A 11 51.97 -10.06 -16.17
N LYS A 12 50.72 -10.35 -16.48
CA LYS A 12 50.00 -9.72 -17.61
C LYS A 12 49.80 -8.22 -17.36
N ASP A 13 49.44 -7.82 -16.15
CA ASP A 13 49.29 -6.41 -15.79
C ASP A 13 50.62 -5.66 -15.88
N TRP A 14 51.71 -6.25 -15.38
CA TRP A 14 53.06 -5.69 -15.52
C TRP A 14 53.50 -5.53 -16.98
N ALA A 15 53.25 -6.55 -17.79
CA ALA A 15 53.59 -6.51 -19.20
C ALA A 15 52.77 -5.45 -19.96
N LEU A 16 51.49 -5.29 -19.63
CA LEU A 16 50.64 -4.21 -20.17
C LEU A 16 51.14 -2.83 -19.79
N LYS A 17 51.55 -2.66 -18.53
CA LYS A 17 52.18 -1.41 -18.06
C LYS A 17 53.44 -1.02 -18.83
N ALA A 18 54.24 -2.01 -19.20
CA ALA A 18 55.47 -1.80 -19.96
C ALA A 18 55.24 -1.43 -21.43
N LEU A 19 54.06 -1.80 -22.00
CA LEU A 19 53.74 -1.55 -23.40
C LEU A 19 53.22 -0.14 -23.69
N VAL A 20 52.66 0.52 -22.70
CA VAL A 20 52.03 1.83 -22.91
C VAL A 20 52.77 2.94 -22.16
N PRO A 21 52.82 4.14 -22.72
CA PRO A 21 53.39 5.28 -22.00
C PRO A 21 52.71 5.47 -20.64
N PRO A 22 53.45 5.87 -19.59
CA PRO A 22 52.93 6.04 -18.24
C PRO A 22 51.67 6.92 -18.16
N THR A 23 51.60 7.94 -19.00
CA THR A 23 50.43 8.85 -19.08
C THR A 23 49.16 8.14 -19.56
N ILE A 24 49.26 7.23 -20.52
CA ILE A 24 48.14 6.44 -21.02
C ILE A 24 47.69 5.45 -19.95
N TYR A 25 48.61 4.78 -19.29
CA TYR A 25 48.27 3.84 -18.21
C TYR A 25 47.59 4.54 -17.03
N GLN A 26 48.07 5.71 -16.64
CA GLN A 26 47.42 6.53 -15.59
C GLN A 26 46.01 6.98 -15.99
N ASN A 27 45.81 7.31 -17.27
CA ASN A 27 44.47 7.64 -17.77
C ASN A 27 43.51 6.41 -17.71
N LEU A 28 44.00 5.23 -18.09
CA LEU A 28 43.25 3.98 -17.98
C LEU A 28 42.83 3.70 -16.53
N LEU A 29 43.78 3.82 -15.59
CA LEU A 29 43.52 3.58 -14.17
C LEU A 29 42.52 4.58 -13.58
N LYS A 30 42.61 5.87 -13.95
CA LYS A 30 41.81 6.94 -13.35
C LYS A 30 40.41 7.06 -13.98
N ASN A 31 40.31 6.89 -15.30
CA ASN A 31 39.11 7.25 -16.05
C ASN A 31 38.38 6.05 -16.67
N ILE A 32 39.05 4.96 -16.97
CA ILE A 32 38.45 3.82 -17.66
C ILE A 32 38.16 2.65 -16.72
N TYR A 33 39.15 2.18 -15.97
CA TYR A 33 38.98 1.02 -15.09
C TYR A 33 37.95 1.20 -13.99
N PRO A 34 37.80 2.37 -13.35
CA PRO A 34 36.72 2.55 -12.37
C PRO A 34 35.31 2.37 -12.94
N ARG A 35 35.13 2.72 -14.22
CA ARG A 35 33.86 2.54 -14.93
C ARG A 35 33.57 1.10 -15.32
N GLN A 36 34.63 0.27 -15.48
CA GLN A 36 34.51 -1.14 -15.82
C GLN A 36 34.49 -2.06 -14.60
N ARG A 37 35.01 -1.58 -13.45
CA ARG A 37 34.98 -2.30 -12.18
C ARG A 37 33.61 -2.13 -11.53
N ARG A 38 32.59 -2.76 -12.11
CA ARG A 38 31.28 -2.85 -11.51
C ARG A 38 30.86 -4.31 -11.43
N ASN A 39 30.22 -4.64 -10.35
CA ASN A 39 29.54 -5.91 -10.22
C ASN A 39 28.07 -5.66 -10.58
N ASP A 40 27.60 -6.25 -11.66
CA ASP A 40 26.19 -6.23 -12.01
C ASP A 40 25.52 -7.43 -11.32
N TYR A 41 24.64 -7.14 -10.35
CA TYR A 41 23.85 -8.17 -9.69
C TYR A 41 22.51 -8.28 -10.39
N LYS A 42 22.17 -9.48 -10.82
CA LYS A 42 20.82 -9.80 -11.28
C LYS A 42 20.16 -10.66 -10.24
N ILE A 43 19.15 -10.10 -9.56
CA ILE A 43 18.30 -10.86 -8.66
C ILE A 43 17.15 -11.41 -9.50
N ILE A 44 17.05 -12.73 -9.59
CA ILE A 44 15.91 -13.42 -10.20
C ILE A 44 15.10 -13.94 -9.04
N TYR A 45 13.85 -13.48 -8.93
CA TYR A 45 12.89 -13.99 -7.94
C TYR A 45 11.63 -14.45 -8.65
N GLU A 46 11.04 -15.48 -8.15
CA GLU A 46 9.73 -15.97 -8.57
C GLU A 46 8.69 -15.50 -7.57
N VAL A 47 7.71 -14.75 -8.05
CA VAL A 47 6.57 -14.32 -7.24
C VAL A 47 5.52 -15.42 -7.32
N ARG A 48 5.28 -16.11 -6.20
CA ARG A 48 4.15 -17.02 -6.08
C ARG A 48 3.12 -16.43 -5.13
N ASN A 49 1.86 -16.55 -5.50
CA ASN A 49 0.76 -16.26 -4.58
C ASN A 49 0.72 -17.34 -3.50
N PHE A 50 0.41 -16.95 -2.26
CA PHE A 50 0.12 -17.89 -1.21
C PHE A 50 -1.16 -18.67 -1.51
N ASN A 51 -1.21 -19.95 -1.16
CA ASN A 51 -2.47 -20.67 -1.15
C ASN A 51 -3.35 -20.19 0.03
N LEU A 52 -4.63 -20.53 0.01
CA LEU A 52 -5.58 -20.00 0.99
C LEU A 52 -5.21 -20.39 2.43
N GLU A 53 -4.73 -21.62 2.65
CA GLU A 53 -4.37 -22.10 3.98
C GLU A 53 -3.12 -21.37 4.52
N GLU A 54 -2.10 -21.20 3.68
CA GLU A 54 -0.92 -20.39 4.03
C GLU A 54 -1.31 -18.93 4.32
N ALA A 55 -2.19 -18.36 3.49
CA ALA A 55 -2.63 -16.97 3.66
C ALA A 55 -3.43 -16.78 4.96
N ARG A 56 -4.28 -17.74 5.36
CA ARG A 56 -5.00 -17.69 6.64
C ARG A 56 -4.06 -17.60 7.83
N VAL A 57 -2.99 -18.40 7.83
CA VAL A 57 -1.98 -18.36 8.90
C VAL A 57 -1.24 -17.02 8.87
N LEU A 58 -0.88 -16.53 7.69
CA LEU A 58 -0.12 -15.30 7.54
C LEU A 58 -0.90 -14.04 7.89
N VAL A 59 -2.24 -14.04 7.80
CA VAL A 59 -3.08 -12.93 8.28
C VAL A 59 -2.82 -12.65 9.76
N ASP A 60 -2.61 -13.71 10.56
CA ASP A 60 -2.38 -13.59 12.00
C ASP A 60 -0.89 -13.41 12.33
N GLU A 61 -0.01 -14.20 11.71
CA GLU A 61 1.40 -14.24 12.08
C GLU A 61 2.24 -13.15 11.41
N ASN A 62 2.00 -12.88 10.11
CA ASN A 62 2.80 -11.93 9.35
C ASN A 62 2.04 -11.34 8.15
N PRO A 63 1.04 -10.50 8.38
CA PRO A 63 0.19 -9.94 7.33
C PRO A 63 0.97 -9.09 6.30
N LYS A 64 2.16 -8.59 6.66
CA LYS A 64 3.03 -7.82 5.73
C LYS A 64 3.50 -8.62 4.52
N LYS A 65 3.43 -9.94 4.57
CA LYS A 65 3.77 -10.81 3.44
C LYS A 65 2.63 -10.97 2.43
N LEU A 66 1.42 -10.60 2.81
CA LEU A 66 0.23 -10.73 1.98
C LEU A 66 -0.08 -9.40 1.29
N SER A 67 -0.47 -9.46 0.04
CA SER A 67 -1.11 -8.33 -0.64
C SER A 67 -2.52 -8.10 -0.11
N VAL A 68 -3.07 -6.91 -0.29
CA VAL A 68 -4.47 -6.62 0.08
C VAL A 68 -5.46 -7.58 -0.59
N GLY A 69 -5.19 -7.98 -1.84
CA GLY A 69 -6.01 -8.96 -2.57
C GLY A 69 -5.99 -10.35 -1.96
N GLU A 70 -4.86 -10.79 -1.39
CA GLU A 70 -4.75 -12.07 -0.68
C GLU A 70 -5.48 -12.02 0.65
N ILE A 71 -5.38 -10.92 1.40
CA ILE A 71 -6.16 -10.74 2.63
C ILE A 71 -7.68 -10.75 2.31
N TYR A 72 -8.12 -10.11 1.22
CA TYR A 72 -9.52 -10.16 0.81
C TYR A 72 -9.97 -11.57 0.39
N LYS A 73 -9.11 -12.37 -0.23
CA LYS A 73 -9.42 -13.79 -0.51
C LYS A 73 -9.60 -14.59 0.78
N VAL A 74 -8.76 -14.33 1.79
CA VAL A 74 -8.92 -14.93 3.12
C VAL A 74 -10.24 -14.51 3.74
N ALA A 75 -10.54 -13.22 3.78
CA ALA A 75 -11.82 -12.72 4.29
C ALA A 75 -13.01 -13.36 3.56
N GLY A 76 -12.99 -13.38 2.23
CA GLY A 76 -14.05 -13.96 1.41
C GLY A 76 -14.23 -15.48 1.56
N SER A 77 -13.31 -16.17 2.23
CA SER A 77 -13.41 -17.60 2.58
C SER A 77 -14.21 -17.86 3.86
N TYR A 78 -14.55 -16.80 4.59
CA TYR A 78 -15.36 -16.84 5.80
C TYR A 78 -16.76 -16.28 5.54
N GLU A 79 -17.71 -16.58 6.40
CA GLU A 79 -19.04 -15.98 6.36
C GLU A 79 -18.93 -14.48 6.68
N ARG A 80 -19.62 -13.65 5.89
CA ARG A 80 -19.64 -12.19 6.12
C ARG A 80 -20.19 -11.87 7.50
N GLY A 81 -19.45 -11.05 8.25
CA GLY A 81 -19.79 -10.66 9.61
C GLY A 81 -19.32 -11.67 10.68
N SER A 82 -18.70 -12.79 10.29
CA SER A 82 -18.02 -13.67 11.25
C SER A 82 -16.81 -12.96 11.87
N LYS A 83 -16.35 -13.44 13.00
CA LYS A 83 -15.17 -12.86 13.68
C LYS A 83 -13.93 -12.92 12.79
N GLU A 84 -13.75 -14.00 12.07
CA GLU A 84 -12.63 -14.24 11.17
C GLU A 84 -12.68 -13.30 9.95
N TYR A 85 -13.89 -13.09 9.39
CA TYR A 85 -14.10 -12.12 8.32
C TYR A 85 -13.75 -10.71 8.77
N ASN A 86 -14.29 -10.30 9.92
CA ASN A 86 -14.08 -8.96 10.48
C ASN A 86 -12.60 -8.73 10.78
N HIS A 87 -11.94 -9.72 11.41
CA HIS A 87 -10.52 -9.66 11.70
C HIS A 87 -9.66 -9.48 10.42
N ALA A 88 -9.91 -10.25 9.38
CA ALA A 88 -9.18 -10.12 8.12
C ALA A 88 -9.39 -8.73 7.48
N MET A 89 -10.61 -8.16 7.55
CA MET A 89 -10.87 -6.80 7.05
C MET A 89 -10.13 -5.73 7.85
N GLU A 90 -10.05 -5.87 9.17
CA GLU A 90 -9.26 -4.97 10.01
C GLU A 90 -7.77 -5.06 9.72
N VAL A 91 -7.25 -6.27 9.53
CA VAL A 91 -5.86 -6.48 9.11
C VAL A 91 -5.58 -5.80 7.78
N ALA A 92 -6.50 -5.90 6.79
CA ALA A 92 -6.36 -5.22 5.51
C ALA A 92 -6.24 -3.70 5.68
N ALA A 93 -7.13 -3.08 6.47
CA ALA A 93 -7.12 -1.64 6.72
C ALA A 93 -5.87 -1.17 7.49
N ASN A 94 -5.37 -2.00 8.43
CA ASN A 94 -4.18 -1.68 9.20
C ASN A 94 -2.89 -1.80 8.38
N GLN A 95 -2.80 -2.77 7.47
CA GLN A 95 -1.62 -2.98 6.63
C GLN A 95 -1.58 -2.06 5.41
N TYR A 96 -2.76 -1.66 4.89
CA TYR A 96 -2.92 -0.90 3.65
C TYR A 96 -3.85 0.31 3.88
N PRO A 97 -3.47 1.25 4.77
CA PRO A 97 -4.30 2.42 5.08
C PRO A 97 -4.52 3.33 3.85
N GLU A 98 -3.64 3.27 2.85
CA GLU A 98 -3.79 3.97 1.58
C GLU A 98 -4.88 3.37 0.68
N VAL A 99 -5.32 2.14 0.95
CA VAL A 99 -6.39 1.47 0.18
C VAL A 99 -7.74 1.88 0.75
N VAL A 100 -8.35 2.90 0.13
CA VAL A 100 -9.64 3.47 0.56
C VAL A 100 -10.72 2.41 0.81
N ALA A 101 -10.82 1.40 -0.07
CA ALA A 101 -11.78 0.32 0.10
C ALA A 101 -11.56 -0.50 1.38
N ALA A 102 -10.29 -0.71 1.79
CA ALA A 102 -9.97 -1.41 3.03
C ALA A 102 -10.41 -0.60 4.25
N ALA A 103 -10.12 0.70 4.25
CA ALA A 103 -10.51 1.61 5.32
C ALA A 103 -12.04 1.66 5.47
N ILE A 104 -12.78 1.80 4.37
CA ILE A 104 -14.26 1.85 4.40
C ILE A 104 -14.84 0.53 4.88
N ASN A 105 -14.34 -0.61 4.42
CA ASN A 105 -14.85 -1.92 4.85
C ASN A 105 -14.66 -2.11 6.37
N ALA A 106 -13.48 -1.79 6.90
CA ALA A 106 -13.22 -1.88 8.33
C ALA A 106 -14.05 -0.86 9.14
N ALA A 107 -14.20 0.37 8.65
CA ALA A 107 -15.04 1.38 9.28
C ALA A 107 -16.52 0.95 9.34
N ASN A 108 -17.05 0.35 8.27
CA ASN A 108 -18.42 -0.16 8.24
C ASN A 108 -18.67 -1.24 9.29
N LEU A 109 -17.68 -2.10 9.60
CA LEU A 109 -17.80 -3.06 10.70
C LEU A 109 -17.95 -2.34 12.05
N ARG A 110 -17.14 -1.32 12.29
CA ARG A 110 -17.22 -0.52 13.53
C ARG A 110 -18.52 0.28 13.62
N ILE A 111 -19.01 0.82 12.50
CA ILE A 111 -20.32 1.48 12.45
C ILE A 111 -21.45 0.52 12.84
N ALA A 112 -21.41 -0.72 12.34
CA ALA A 112 -22.41 -1.73 12.66
C ALA A 112 -22.38 -2.15 14.15
N GLU A 113 -21.22 -2.06 14.80
CA GLU A 113 -21.04 -2.26 16.24
C GLU A 113 -21.40 -1.02 17.08
N GLY A 114 -21.64 0.13 16.44
CA GLY A 114 -21.89 1.41 17.10
C GLY A 114 -20.63 2.11 17.60
N ASP A 115 -19.44 1.61 17.25
CA ASP A 115 -18.15 2.22 17.61
C ASP A 115 -17.73 3.27 16.57
N TYR A 116 -18.42 4.39 16.58
CA TYR A 116 -18.19 5.50 15.64
C TYR A 116 -16.81 6.14 15.81
N HIS A 117 -16.29 6.15 17.05
CA HIS A 117 -14.96 6.70 17.32
C HIS A 117 -13.85 5.90 16.62
N GLU A 118 -13.85 4.58 16.75
CA GLU A 118 -12.86 3.74 16.07
C GLU A 118 -13.06 3.76 14.55
N ALA A 119 -14.32 3.84 14.06
CA ALA A 119 -14.60 4.00 12.64
C ALA A 119 -13.96 5.28 12.07
N LEU A 120 -14.14 6.43 12.71
CA LEU A 120 -13.50 7.69 12.33
C LEU A 120 -11.98 7.62 12.38
N LYS A 121 -11.42 6.94 13.37
CA LYS A 121 -9.98 6.76 13.49
C LYS A 121 -9.39 5.90 12.36
N ILE A 122 -10.12 4.87 11.91
CA ILE A 122 -9.74 4.05 10.77
C ILE A 122 -9.76 4.89 9.48
N LEU A 123 -10.86 5.61 9.22
CA LEU A 123 -11.01 6.49 8.06
C LEU A 123 -9.95 7.59 8.03
N GLY A 124 -9.65 8.20 9.19
CA GLY A 124 -8.67 9.28 9.34
C GLY A 124 -7.23 8.92 8.96
N ARG A 125 -6.91 7.63 8.81
CA ARG A 125 -5.60 7.16 8.31
C ARG A 125 -5.52 7.07 6.79
N SER A 126 -6.67 7.20 6.10
CA SER A 126 -6.78 7.07 4.65
C SER A 126 -6.76 8.45 3.98
N ASN A 127 -6.95 8.47 2.65
CA ASN A 127 -6.96 9.71 1.89
C ASN A 127 -8.22 10.55 2.18
N GLN A 128 -8.07 11.63 2.94
CA GLN A 128 -9.14 12.52 3.35
C GLN A 128 -9.78 13.32 2.21
N GLU A 129 -9.12 13.42 1.06
CA GLU A 129 -9.65 14.08 -0.13
C GLU A 129 -10.52 13.15 -1.00
N ASP A 130 -10.53 11.85 -0.70
CA ASP A 130 -11.36 10.89 -1.43
C ASP A 130 -12.84 11.02 -1.04
N ALA A 131 -13.70 11.24 -2.02
CA ALA A 131 -15.14 11.42 -1.81
C ALA A 131 -15.81 10.29 -1.03
N ARG A 132 -15.29 9.07 -1.15
CA ARG A 132 -15.83 7.89 -0.42
C ARG A 132 -15.49 7.95 1.07
N ILE A 133 -14.29 8.46 1.43
CA ILE A 133 -13.91 8.68 2.83
C ILE A 133 -14.76 9.79 3.43
N GLN A 134 -14.87 10.93 2.74
CA GLN A 134 -15.70 12.04 3.18
C GLN A 134 -17.17 11.65 3.34
N ALA A 135 -17.71 10.84 2.41
CA ALA A 135 -19.07 10.30 2.53
C ALA A 135 -19.26 9.41 3.76
N ALA A 136 -18.28 8.52 4.02
CA ALA A 136 -18.32 7.62 5.17
C ALA A 136 -18.21 8.38 6.51
N GLU A 137 -17.31 9.36 6.62
CA GLU A 137 -17.20 10.21 7.79
C GLU A 137 -18.45 11.07 7.98
N GLY A 138 -18.98 11.66 6.90
CA GLY A 138 -20.23 12.43 6.93
C GLY A 138 -21.41 11.59 7.40
N TYR A 139 -21.49 10.32 6.99
CA TYR A 139 -22.50 9.38 7.46
C TYR A 139 -22.37 9.08 8.97
N ILE A 140 -21.14 8.92 9.47
CA ILE A 140 -20.92 8.74 10.91
C ILE A 140 -21.41 9.95 11.70
N TYR A 141 -21.06 11.17 11.28
CA TYR A 141 -21.53 12.39 11.94
C TYR A 141 -23.04 12.56 11.85
N LEU A 142 -23.68 12.06 10.78
CA LEU A 142 -25.15 12.01 10.70
C LEU A 142 -25.75 11.09 11.76
N LEU A 143 -25.16 9.90 11.96
CA LEU A 143 -25.59 8.96 13.03
C LEU A 143 -25.40 9.55 14.44
N GLU A 144 -24.35 10.34 14.65
CA GLU A 144 -24.08 11.07 15.90
C GLU A 144 -24.93 12.33 16.05
N LYS A 145 -25.80 12.66 15.08
CA LYS A 145 -26.62 13.88 15.02
C LYS A 145 -25.82 15.18 15.01
N ASN A 146 -24.55 15.10 14.59
CA ASN A 146 -23.71 16.26 14.35
C ASN A 146 -23.94 16.76 12.92
N TYR A 147 -25.09 17.39 12.71
CA TYR A 147 -25.59 17.77 11.40
C TYR A 147 -24.70 18.79 10.67
N ASP A 148 -23.99 19.65 11.39
CA ASP A 148 -23.10 20.65 10.78
C ASP A 148 -21.90 19.99 10.10
N LYS A 149 -21.23 19.08 10.80
CA LYS A 149 -20.11 18.30 10.24
C LYS A 149 -20.58 17.33 9.15
N ALA A 150 -21.72 16.67 9.38
CA ALA A 150 -22.32 15.79 8.38
C ALA A 150 -22.58 16.54 7.08
N ARG A 151 -23.20 17.73 7.15
CA ARG A 151 -23.47 18.58 5.98
C ARG A 151 -22.19 18.96 5.25
N GLU A 152 -21.16 19.41 5.96
CA GLU A 152 -19.88 19.80 5.36
C GLU A 152 -19.27 18.67 4.54
N LEU A 153 -19.15 17.48 5.14
CA LEU A 153 -18.47 16.34 4.51
C LEU A 153 -19.32 15.71 3.40
N LEU A 154 -20.62 15.56 3.62
CA LEU A 154 -21.53 15.02 2.60
C LEU A 154 -21.64 15.95 1.39
N SER A 155 -21.65 17.28 1.60
CA SER A 155 -21.65 18.24 0.49
C SER A 155 -20.36 18.13 -0.34
N LYS A 156 -19.18 18.10 0.29
CA LYS A 156 -17.91 17.93 -0.41
C LYS A 156 -17.86 16.63 -1.21
N ALA A 157 -18.34 15.53 -0.64
CA ALA A 157 -18.39 14.25 -1.33
C ALA A 157 -19.39 14.26 -2.49
N ALA A 158 -20.56 14.87 -2.32
CA ALA A 158 -21.58 15.01 -3.37
C ALA A 158 -21.09 15.86 -4.54
N GLU A 159 -20.36 16.98 -4.27
CA GLU A 159 -19.73 17.81 -5.29
C GLU A 159 -18.70 17.03 -6.14
N GLN A 160 -18.05 16.04 -5.53
CA GLN A 160 -17.14 15.11 -6.23
C GLN A 160 -17.87 13.96 -6.94
N GLY A 161 -19.20 13.96 -6.94
CA GLY A 161 -20.02 12.96 -7.66
C GLY A 161 -20.34 11.69 -6.86
N ASN A 162 -20.21 11.73 -5.52
CA ASN A 162 -20.63 10.59 -4.69
C ASN A 162 -22.15 10.61 -4.50
N GLU A 163 -22.84 9.65 -5.13
CA GLU A 163 -24.33 9.58 -5.11
C GLU A 163 -24.86 9.20 -3.73
N ASP A 164 -24.16 8.37 -2.95
CA ASP A 164 -24.58 8.00 -1.59
C ASP A 164 -24.54 9.21 -0.66
N ALA A 165 -23.47 10.03 -0.80
CA ALA A 165 -23.36 11.28 -0.02
C ALA A 165 -24.48 12.26 -0.36
N LYS A 166 -24.82 12.39 -1.65
CA LYS A 166 -25.92 13.22 -2.09
C LYS A 166 -27.25 12.75 -1.52
N HIS A 167 -27.52 11.45 -1.60
CA HIS A 167 -28.73 10.86 -1.02
C HIS A 167 -28.83 11.13 0.49
N ASN A 168 -27.74 10.86 1.23
CA ASN A 168 -27.71 11.07 2.67
C ASN A 168 -27.90 12.55 3.06
N LEU A 169 -27.34 13.46 2.27
CA LEU A 169 -27.50 14.91 2.46
C LEU A 169 -28.97 15.30 2.26
N ASP A 170 -29.59 14.86 1.16
CA ASP A 170 -30.99 15.15 0.85
C ASP A 170 -31.94 14.63 1.94
N GLU A 171 -31.71 13.40 2.43
CA GLU A 171 -32.53 12.84 3.51
C GLU A 171 -32.33 13.57 4.84
N MET A 172 -31.11 13.96 5.17
CA MET A 172 -30.81 14.79 6.35
C MET A 172 -31.57 16.14 6.29
N GLU A 173 -31.50 16.84 5.15
CA GLU A 173 -32.18 18.15 5.00
C GLU A 173 -33.69 18.04 5.07
N LYS A 174 -34.29 17.01 4.48
CA LYS A 174 -35.74 16.71 4.63
C LYS A 174 -36.10 16.47 6.09
N HIS A 175 -35.30 15.70 6.82
CA HIS A 175 -35.55 15.43 8.23
C HIS A 175 -35.49 16.72 9.05
N LEU A 176 -34.47 17.56 8.83
CA LEU A 176 -34.32 18.83 9.57
C LEU A 176 -35.45 19.84 9.26
N ALA A 177 -35.97 19.83 8.02
CA ALA A 177 -37.08 20.68 7.62
C ALA A 177 -38.43 20.24 8.20
N SER A 178 -38.53 19.01 8.71
CA SER A 178 -39.74 18.42 9.28
C SER A 178 -39.88 18.60 10.80
N ILE A 179 -38.84 19.12 11.47
CA ILE A 179 -38.78 19.39 12.90
C ILE A 179 -39.09 20.86 13.17
#